data_873f21700294212067b666e44f1d027f
#
_entry.id   873f21700294212067b666e44f1d027f
#
_cell.length_a   1.000
_cell.length_b   1.000
_cell.length_c   1.000
_cell.angle_alpha   90.00
_cell.angle_beta   90.00
_cell.angle_gamma   90.00
#
_symmetry.space_group_name_H-M   'P 1'
#
loop_
_entity.id
_entity.type
_entity.pdbx_description
1 polymer ?
#
loop_
_entity_poly.entity_id
_entity_poly.type
_entity_poly.pdbx_seq_one_letter_code
_entity_poly.pdbx_strand_id
1 'polypeptide(L)'
;RVWLVTALQSFPVRTDVQDLTEDLVGGPKNLFALRGASIPGRTDIKVGNLWVWTERTTWNPIGGFSDVYSTDIARNLNDPPVINDPFTGIPRPFRASYTVETAGPDGTLEIPADAVVWDAAQDAWAPVAAGSTAVSKVTFDYSKYFQSTWHHGPQITMADVVYPIAQSFEIAFDEAKVQIETALGITSRPLLEVYKAFRIASGTTVEVYLNYWHFEQAYIASYASPSGVGTPWELLFAMDDVVFNKRTGAYTDTSAARFSVPWISLVTESDARLVLRSVQEFAGASTLPKGVFEINRTALVTPEEAAARYEACNAWFEATNLLVVGNGPFTLSRYDPAAQFAQLDAFRAEGYPFTADDFKLGPAPRLTIDPVTPPAVALGDPISLQVKVNGPGVISLQYTLIDPAAGAIVTTGQAQDAGGGMFNVAIDPAIASTLFPGLYQLFLLASSDAISQVAEQRVDISIGV
;
A
#
# COMPACT_ATOMS: atom_id res chain seq x y z
N ARG A 1 13.00 7.33 -23.10
CA ARG A 1 11.54 7.52 -23.20
C ARG A 1 11.25 9.02 -23.26
N VAL A 2 10.31 9.42 -24.11
CA VAL A 2 9.84 10.82 -24.19
C VAL A 2 8.40 10.85 -23.71
N TRP A 3 8.11 11.67 -22.71
CA TRP A 3 6.75 11.91 -22.23
C TRP A 3 6.16 13.08 -22.99
N LEU A 4 5.07 12.85 -23.71
CA LEU A 4 4.44 13.86 -24.56
C LEU A 4 3.27 14.56 -23.88
N VAL A 5 2.56 13.87 -22.98
CA VAL A 5 1.35 14.38 -22.31
C VAL A 5 1.21 13.77 -20.93
N THR A 6 0.52 14.47 -20.04
CA THR A 6 -0.02 13.95 -18.78
C THR A 6 -1.53 13.84 -18.93
N ALA A 7 -2.07 12.63 -18.71
CA ALA A 7 -3.53 12.44 -18.66
C ALA A 7 -4.04 12.93 -17.31
N LEU A 8 -4.99 13.87 -17.33
CA LEU A 8 -5.67 14.37 -16.14
C LEU A 8 -7.02 13.67 -15.99
N GLN A 9 -7.35 13.26 -14.77
CA GLN A 9 -8.68 12.79 -14.41
C GLN A 9 -9.38 13.84 -13.56
N SER A 10 -10.68 14.06 -13.80
CA SER A 10 -11.50 14.97 -13.03
C SER A 10 -12.49 14.19 -12.18
N PHE A 11 -12.56 14.51 -10.91
CA PHE A 11 -13.48 13.94 -9.94
C PHE A 11 -14.42 15.04 -9.45
N PRO A 12 -15.67 15.11 -9.92
CA PRO A 12 -16.62 16.11 -9.44
C PRO A 12 -17.02 15.79 -7.99
N VAL A 13 -16.84 16.77 -7.12
CA VAL A 13 -17.22 16.69 -5.70
C VAL A 13 -18.21 17.80 -5.41
N ARG A 14 -19.27 17.52 -4.65
CA ARG A 14 -20.23 18.53 -4.18
C ARG A 14 -19.52 19.51 -3.25
N THR A 15 -19.91 20.76 -3.32
CA THR A 15 -19.29 21.84 -2.51
C THR A 15 -19.58 21.75 -1.01
N ASP A 16 -20.57 20.95 -0.60
CA ASP A 16 -20.92 20.71 0.80
C ASP A 16 -20.20 19.49 1.43
N VAL A 17 -19.40 18.76 0.65
CA VAL A 17 -18.53 17.69 1.19
C VAL A 17 -17.35 18.34 1.88
N GLN A 18 -17.15 17.97 3.14
CA GLN A 18 -16.07 18.44 4.00
C GLN A 18 -15.10 17.29 4.30
N ASP A 19 -13.89 17.64 4.72
CA ASP A 19 -12.83 16.71 5.18
C ASP A 19 -12.43 15.64 4.17
N LEU A 20 -12.63 15.90 2.87
CA LEU A 20 -12.17 15.00 1.81
C LEU A 20 -10.66 15.08 1.68
N THR A 21 -9.98 13.98 1.94
CA THR A 21 -8.52 13.86 1.71
C THR A 21 -8.24 13.57 0.25
N GLU A 22 -7.38 14.36 -0.36
CA GLU A 22 -6.90 14.18 -1.73
C GLU A 22 -5.48 13.64 -1.74
N ASP A 23 -5.24 12.58 -2.49
CA ASP A 23 -3.92 12.08 -2.83
C ASP A 23 -3.36 12.86 -4.01
N LEU A 24 -2.06 13.18 -4.01
CA LEU A 24 -1.43 13.97 -5.07
C LEU A 24 -1.44 13.29 -6.45
N VAL A 25 -1.56 11.96 -6.48
CA VAL A 25 -1.59 11.18 -7.73
C VAL A 25 -3.00 10.67 -8.03
N GLY A 26 -3.66 10.09 -7.01
CA GLY A 26 -4.95 9.42 -7.14
C GLY A 26 -6.18 10.31 -6.89
N GLY A 27 -5.99 11.57 -6.44
CA GLY A 27 -7.09 12.42 -6.04
C GLY A 27 -7.90 11.79 -4.89
N PRO A 28 -9.24 11.72 -4.96
CA PRO A 28 -10.06 11.11 -3.93
C PRO A 28 -10.04 9.57 -3.93
N LYS A 29 -9.30 8.93 -4.83
CA LYS A 29 -9.15 7.47 -4.90
C LYS A 29 -8.09 6.94 -3.93
N ASN A 30 -8.25 7.23 -2.66
CA ASN A 30 -7.34 6.81 -1.59
C ASN A 30 -8.13 6.27 -0.39
N LEU A 31 -7.41 5.66 0.57
CA LEU A 31 -8.02 5.05 1.76
C LEU A 31 -8.69 6.07 2.68
N PHE A 32 -8.20 7.31 2.73
CA PHE A 32 -8.66 8.34 3.67
C PHE A 32 -9.92 9.05 3.19
N ALA A 33 -10.13 9.16 1.88
CA ALA A 33 -11.15 10.03 1.28
C ALA A 33 -12.56 9.78 1.83
N LEU A 34 -13.11 8.56 1.69
CA LEU A 34 -14.47 8.26 2.16
C LEU A 34 -14.57 8.04 3.67
N ARG A 35 -13.46 7.72 4.32
CA ARG A 35 -13.42 7.47 5.77
C ARG A 35 -13.42 8.76 6.58
N GLY A 36 -12.84 9.84 6.03
CA GLY A 36 -12.81 11.17 6.65
C GLY A 36 -13.91 12.10 6.19
N ALA A 37 -14.41 11.91 4.95
CA ALA A 37 -15.38 12.82 4.36
C ALA A 37 -16.71 12.89 5.13
N SER A 38 -17.28 14.09 5.20
CA SER A 38 -18.57 14.34 5.85
C SER A 38 -19.43 15.32 5.06
N ILE A 39 -20.74 15.27 5.26
CA ILE A 39 -21.71 16.27 4.77
C ILE A 39 -22.53 16.73 5.98
N PRO A 40 -22.52 18.03 6.32
CA PRO A 40 -23.26 18.52 7.48
C PRO A 40 -24.74 18.13 7.46
N GLY A 41 -25.22 17.58 8.56
CA GLY A 41 -26.61 17.16 8.72
C GLY A 41 -26.99 15.87 7.99
N ARG A 42 -26.02 15.12 7.45
CA ARG A 42 -26.26 13.82 6.81
C ARG A 42 -25.47 12.69 7.48
N THR A 43 -26.03 11.51 7.42
CA THR A 43 -25.40 10.26 7.92
C THR A 43 -24.99 9.32 6.77
N ASP A 44 -25.17 9.75 5.52
CA ASP A 44 -24.81 8.99 4.32
C ASP A 44 -24.08 9.88 3.30
N ILE A 45 -23.20 9.24 2.55
CA ILE A 45 -22.56 9.84 1.36
C ILE A 45 -22.86 8.94 0.16
N LYS A 46 -23.27 9.53 -0.96
CA LYS A 46 -23.45 8.83 -2.24
C LYS A 46 -22.29 9.10 -3.16
N VAL A 47 -21.64 8.03 -3.62
CA VAL A 47 -20.51 8.07 -4.54
C VAL A 47 -20.98 7.54 -5.89
N GLY A 48 -20.80 8.34 -6.94
CA GLY A 48 -20.98 7.89 -8.31
C GLY A 48 -19.79 7.03 -8.73
N ASN A 49 -20.05 5.82 -9.18
CA ASN A 49 -19.06 4.94 -9.77
C ASN A 49 -19.53 4.56 -11.18
N LEU A 50 -18.59 4.42 -12.13
CA LEU A 50 -18.98 4.11 -13.52
C LEU A 50 -19.62 2.73 -13.61
N TRP A 51 -19.07 1.77 -12.89
CA TRP A 51 -19.56 0.41 -12.77
C TRP A 51 -19.49 -0.03 -11.31
N VAL A 52 -20.53 -0.67 -10.79
CA VAL A 52 -20.47 -1.42 -9.54
C VAL A 52 -20.25 -2.89 -9.83
N TRP A 53 -20.84 -3.35 -10.93
CA TRP A 53 -20.71 -4.72 -11.39
C TRP A 53 -20.63 -4.81 -12.93
N THR A 54 -19.84 -5.75 -13.41
CA THR A 54 -19.77 -6.21 -14.79
C THR A 54 -19.72 -7.75 -14.79
N GLU A 55 -19.91 -8.39 -15.92
CA GLU A 55 -19.77 -9.85 -16.04
C GLU A 55 -18.38 -10.39 -15.68
N ARG A 56 -17.39 -9.49 -15.58
CA ARG A 56 -16.00 -9.81 -15.21
C ARG A 56 -15.64 -9.39 -13.81
N THR A 57 -16.59 -8.82 -13.05
CA THR A 57 -16.29 -8.35 -11.68
C THR A 57 -15.85 -9.49 -10.78
N THR A 58 -14.65 -9.37 -10.26
CA THR A 58 -14.04 -10.36 -9.38
C THR A 58 -13.46 -9.68 -8.15
N TRP A 59 -13.85 -10.16 -6.97
CA TRP A 59 -13.30 -9.79 -5.69
C TRP A 59 -12.59 -11.00 -5.09
N ASN A 60 -11.28 -11.07 -5.34
CA ASN A 60 -10.45 -12.17 -4.88
C ASN A 60 -9.28 -11.60 -4.04
N PRO A 61 -9.18 -11.93 -2.74
CA PRO A 61 -8.14 -11.38 -1.89
C PRO A 61 -6.73 -11.86 -2.25
N ILE A 62 -6.59 -12.97 -3.00
CA ILE A 62 -5.31 -13.55 -3.41
C ILE A 62 -4.97 -13.16 -4.85
N GLY A 63 -5.86 -13.41 -5.80
CA GLY A 63 -5.64 -13.13 -7.22
C GLY A 63 -5.94 -11.69 -7.63
N GLY A 64 -6.51 -10.89 -6.72
CA GLY A 64 -6.81 -9.48 -6.93
C GLY A 64 -8.22 -9.22 -7.47
N PHE A 65 -8.41 -7.97 -7.86
CA PHE A 65 -9.67 -7.46 -8.39
C PHE A 65 -9.57 -7.31 -9.91
N SER A 66 -10.66 -7.61 -10.63
CA SER A 66 -10.70 -7.49 -12.09
C SER A 66 -10.74 -6.05 -12.58
N ASP A 67 -11.14 -5.10 -11.74
CA ASP A 67 -11.36 -3.70 -12.11
C ASP A 67 -11.09 -2.72 -10.97
N VAL A 68 -10.84 -1.47 -11.35
CA VAL A 68 -10.53 -0.37 -10.40
C VAL A 68 -11.75 0.07 -9.58
N TYR A 69 -12.95 -0.14 -10.07
CA TYR A 69 -14.18 0.29 -9.39
C TYR A 69 -14.48 -0.59 -8.18
N SER A 70 -14.27 -1.90 -8.33
CA SER A 70 -14.30 -2.86 -7.23
C SER A 70 -13.26 -2.53 -6.17
N THR A 71 -12.05 -2.16 -6.58
CA THR A 71 -10.98 -1.74 -5.67
C THR A 71 -11.36 -0.48 -4.89
N ASP A 72 -12.03 0.50 -5.53
CA ASP A 72 -12.47 1.74 -4.88
C ASP A 72 -13.52 1.47 -3.77
N ILE A 73 -14.35 0.45 -3.91
CA ILE A 73 -15.30 0.01 -2.89
C ILE A 73 -14.56 -0.78 -1.79
N ALA A 74 -13.80 -1.80 -2.18
CA ALA A 74 -13.18 -2.77 -1.28
C ALA A 74 -12.12 -2.15 -0.33
N ARG A 75 -11.39 -1.10 -0.77
CA ARG A 75 -10.39 -0.42 0.07
C ARG A 75 -10.95 0.14 1.38
N ASN A 76 -12.27 0.36 1.46
CA ASN A 76 -12.90 0.85 2.67
C ASN A 76 -13.19 -0.25 3.70
N LEU A 77 -13.11 -1.52 3.29
CA LEU A 77 -13.43 -2.68 4.12
C LEU A 77 -12.23 -3.19 4.93
N ASN A 78 -11.00 -2.82 4.51
CA ASN A 78 -9.77 -3.37 5.08
C ASN A 78 -8.77 -2.28 5.46
N ASP A 79 -8.04 -2.56 6.53
CA ASP A 79 -6.93 -1.74 7.00
C ASP A 79 -5.61 -2.47 6.75
N PRO A 80 -4.73 -1.96 5.90
CA PRO A 80 -3.41 -2.55 5.70
C PRO A 80 -2.47 -2.25 6.88
N PRO A 81 -1.43 -3.06 7.11
CA PRO A 81 -0.41 -2.80 8.13
C PRO A 81 0.34 -1.49 7.88
N VAL A 82 0.71 -1.26 6.63
CA VAL A 82 1.47 -0.11 6.14
C VAL A 82 0.71 0.52 4.99
N ILE A 83 0.71 1.83 4.89
CA ILE A 83 0.05 2.58 3.82
C ILE A 83 1.00 3.63 3.25
N ASN A 84 0.88 3.94 1.98
CA ASN A 84 1.57 5.09 1.41
C ASN A 84 0.89 6.39 1.86
N ASP A 85 1.68 7.33 2.33
CA ASP A 85 1.20 8.67 2.67
C ASP A 85 0.66 9.35 1.39
N PRO A 86 -0.55 9.93 1.41
CA PRO A 86 -1.18 10.48 0.22
C PRO A 86 -0.46 11.71 -0.35
N PHE A 87 0.40 12.36 0.43
CA PHE A 87 1.10 13.58 0.02
C PHE A 87 2.54 13.33 -0.40
N THR A 88 3.22 12.38 0.23
CA THR A 88 4.63 12.07 -0.07
C THR A 88 4.80 10.81 -0.91
N GLY A 89 3.84 9.89 -0.85
CA GLY A 89 3.97 8.53 -1.40
C GLY A 89 4.90 7.62 -0.58
N ILE A 90 5.49 8.11 0.50
CA ILE A 90 6.38 7.34 1.37
C ILE A 90 5.54 6.40 2.24
N PRO A 91 5.92 5.11 2.36
CA PRO A 91 5.23 4.17 3.25
C PRO A 91 5.29 4.63 4.71
N ARG A 92 4.17 4.53 5.42
CA ARG A 92 4.08 4.86 6.85
C ARG A 92 3.30 3.81 7.63
N PRO A 93 3.51 3.69 8.95
CA PRO A 93 2.68 2.86 9.82
C PRO A 93 1.20 3.23 9.68
N PHE A 94 0.32 2.21 9.62
CA PHE A 94 -1.11 2.42 9.68
C PHE A 94 -1.75 1.54 10.76
N ARG A 95 -2.20 0.32 10.41
CA ARG A 95 -2.79 -0.60 11.40
C ARG A 95 -1.74 -1.34 12.22
N ALA A 96 -0.51 -1.53 11.70
CA ALA A 96 0.65 -1.97 12.46
C ALA A 96 1.65 -0.82 12.61
N SER A 97 2.34 -0.75 13.75
CA SER A 97 3.56 0.06 13.87
C SER A 97 4.77 -0.78 13.48
N TYR A 98 5.87 -0.12 13.09
CA TYR A 98 7.10 -0.81 12.76
C TYR A 98 8.34 -0.02 13.15
N THR A 99 9.45 -0.75 13.32
CA THR A 99 10.80 -0.20 13.36
C THR A 99 11.68 -0.93 12.36
N VAL A 100 12.65 -0.23 11.77
CA VAL A 100 13.58 -0.79 10.80
C VAL A 100 15.00 -0.74 11.37
N GLU A 101 15.71 -1.84 11.27
CA GLU A 101 17.13 -1.97 11.52
C GLU A 101 17.80 -2.50 10.26
N THR A 102 18.85 -1.84 9.78
CA THR A 102 19.55 -2.24 8.57
C THR A 102 21.06 -2.08 8.73
N ALA A 103 21.80 -3.04 8.20
CA ALA A 103 23.27 -2.98 8.15
C ALA A 103 23.79 -2.24 6.91
N GLY A 104 22.90 -1.65 6.10
CA GLY A 104 23.25 -1.02 4.82
C GLY A 104 23.41 -2.03 3.68
N PRO A 105 23.77 -1.56 2.47
CA PRO A 105 23.79 -2.41 1.28
C PRO A 105 24.82 -3.55 1.33
N ASP A 106 25.92 -3.34 2.05
CA ASP A 106 27.07 -4.27 2.10
C ASP A 106 27.23 -4.95 3.46
N GLY A 107 26.38 -4.63 4.44
CA GLY A 107 26.44 -5.18 5.80
C GLY A 107 25.49 -6.35 6.02
N THR A 108 25.58 -6.97 7.20
CA THR A 108 24.69 -8.05 7.62
C THR A 108 24.30 -7.93 9.09
N LEU A 109 23.08 -8.37 9.42
CA LEU A 109 22.55 -8.56 10.75
C LEU A 109 22.44 -10.06 11.04
N GLU A 110 22.74 -10.47 12.25
CA GLU A 110 22.56 -11.86 12.68
C GLU A 110 21.07 -12.19 12.82
N ILE A 111 20.67 -13.38 12.36
CA ILE A 111 19.32 -13.90 12.53
C ILE A 111 19.30 -14.79 13.79
N PRO A 112 18.41 -14.53 14.77
CA PRO A 112 18.29 -15.37 15.96
C PRO A 112 17.98 -16.83 15.65
N ALA A 113 18.48 -17.74 16.46
CA ALA A 113 18.33 -19.18 16.25
C ALA A 113 16.88 -19.70 16.40
N ASP A 114 15.99 -18.92 17.03
CA ASP A 114 14.56 -19.22 17.16
C ASP A 114 13.71 -18.64 16.01
N ALA A 115 14.34 -17.98 15.05
CA ALA A 115 13.67 -17.54 13.81
C ALA A 115 13.44 -18.72 12.86
N VAL A 116 12.37 -18.64 12.08
CA VAL A 116 11.91 -19.69 11.19
C VAL A 116 11.62 -19.18 9.79
N VAL A 117 11.59 -20.08 8.81
CA VAL A 117 11.09 -19.83 7.46
C VAL A 117 10.11 -20.92 7.10
N TRP A 118 9.10 -20.60 6.29
CA TRP A 118 8.16 -21.61 5.83
C TRP A 118 8.81 -22.50 4.76
N ASP A 119 8.80 -23.82 5.00
CA ASP A 119 9.22 -24.84 4.04
C ASP A 119 7.97 -25.45 3.36
N ALA A 120 7.69 -24.99 2.15
CA ALA A 120 6.52 -25.44 1.38
C ALA A 120 6.60 -26.94 0.98
N ALA A 121 7.80 -27.55 0.97
CA ALA A 121 7.94 -28.98 0.67
C ALA A 121 7.62 -29.88 1.88
N GLN A 122 7.68 -29.33 3.09
CA GLN A 122 7.40 -30.06 4.34
C GLN A 122 6.06 -29.66 4.98
N ASP A 123 5.38 -28.62 4.48
CA ASP A 123 4.23 -27.96 5.13
C ASP A 123 4.56 -27.60 6.60
N ALA A 124 5.69 -26.96 6.84
CA ALA A 124 6.14 -26.68 8.19
C ALA A 124 7.07 -25.46 8.29
N TRP A 125 7.10 -24.83 9.46
CA TRP A 125 8.11 -23.84 9.80
C TRP A 125 9.44 -24.52 10.12
N ALA A 126 10.44 -24.25 9.29
CA ALA A 126 11.79 -24.77 9.48
C ALA A 126 12.67 -23.74 10.22
N PRO A 127 13.51 -24.16 11.18
CA PRO A 127 14.49 -23.26 11.78
C PRO A 127 15.52 -22.83 10.74
N VAL A 128 15.99 -21.59 10.84
CA VAL A 128 17.09 -21.12 9.99
C VAL A 128 18.41 -21.76 10.36
N ALA A 129 19.33 -21.90 9.41
CA ALA A 129 20.65 -22.43 9.67
C ALA A 129 21.44 -21.54 10.66
N ALA A 130 22.22 -22.15 11.54
CA ALA A 130 23.06 -21.41 12.48
C ALA A 130 24.01 -20.46 11.73
N GLY A 131 24.13 -19.22 12.20
CA GLY A 131 24.94 -18.17 11.57
C GLY A 131 24.31 -17.55 10.33
N SER A 132 23.02 -17.78 10.06
CA SER A 132 22.28 -17.09 9.01
C SER A 132 22.24 -15.59 9.27
N THR A 133 22.30 -14.82 8.20
CA THR A 133 22.30 -13.36 8.25
C THR A 133 21.28 -12.76 7.27
N ALA A 134 20.92 -11.51 7.52
CA ALA A 134 20.07 -10.71 6.65
C ALA A 134 20.66 -9.29 6.51
N VAL A 135 20.24 -8.54 5.52
CA VAL A 135 20.65 -7.13 5.33
C VAL A 135 19.83 -6.20 6.22
N SER A 136 18.55 -6.50 6.39
CA SER A 136 17.61 -5.69 7.16
C SER A 136 16.71 -6.56 8.03
N LYS A 137 16.24 -5.96 9.13
CA LYS A 137 15.23 -6.49 10.03
C LYS A 137 14.12 -5.44 10.18
N VAL A 138 12.87 -5.86 10.05
CA VAL A 138 11.70 -5.04 10.38
C VAL A 138 10.94 -5.70 11.51
N THR A 139 10.69 -4.94 12.56
CA THR A 139 9.89 -5.38 13.70
C THR A 139 8.51 -4.74 13.61
N PHE A 140 7.47 -5.53 13.37
CA PHE A 140 6.08 -5.10 13.33
C PHE A 140 5.39 -5.37 14.65
N ASP A 141 4.62 -4.40 15.17
CA ASP A 141 3.68 -4.58 16.26
C ASP A 141 2.24 -4.53 15.75
N TYR A 142 1.53 -5.64 15.90
CA TYR A 142 0.14 -5.85 15.48
C TYR A 142 -0.88 -5.59 16.58
N SER A 143 -0.50 -4.97 17.71
CA SER A 143 -1.39 -4.73 18.84
C SER A 143 -2.70 -4.04 18.45
N LYS A 144 -2.67 -3.08 17.52
CA LYS A 144 -3.87 -2.41 17.00
C LYS A 144 -4.81 -3.33 16.22
N TYR A 145 -4.32 -4.43 15.63
CA TYR A 145 -5.18 -5.45 15.03
C TYR A 145 -5.83 -6.31 16.11
N PHE A 146 -5.04 -6.75 17.09
CA PHE A 146 -5.47 -7.70 18.09
C PHE A 146 -6.40 -7.11 19.16
N GLN A 147 -6.63 -5.80 19.14
CA GLN A 147 -7.63 -5.12 19.96
C GLN A 147 -9.06 -5.20 19.37
N SER A 148 -9.22 -5.64 18.13
CA SER A 148 -10.50 -5.61 17.43
C SER A 148 -10.84 -6.95 16.77
N THR A 149 -12.06 -7.07 16.30
CA THR A 149 -12.60 -8.24 15.63
C THR A 149 -12.63 -8.04 14.11
N TRP A 150 -12.71 -9.15 13.39
CA TRP A 150 -13.16 -9.19 12.02
C TRP A 150 -14.64 -8.81 11.92
N HIS A 151 -15.11 -8.42 10.73
CA HIS A 151 -16.52 -8.05 10.50
C HIS A 151 -17.51 -9.15 10.90
N HIS A 152 -17.15 -10.41 10.79
CA HIS A 152 -17.99 -11.57 11.14
C HIS A 152 -17.85 -12.01 12.61
N GLY A 153 -17.11 -11.26 13.45
CA GLY A 153 -17.09 -11.40 14.90
C GLY A 153 -15.82 -11.94 15.54
N PRO A 154 -15.10 -12.92 14.99
CA PRO A 154 -13.88 -13.45 15.61
C PRO A 154 -12.81 -12.38 15.86
N GLN A 155 -12.07 -12.55 16.96
CA GLN A 155 -10.92 -11.72 17.29
C GLN A 155 -9.82 -11.89 16.24
N ILE A 156 -9.18 -10.78 15.84
CA ILE A 156 -7.96 -10.83 15.03
C ILE A 156 -6.81 -11.29 15.91
N THR A 157 -6.03 -12.26 15.44
CA THR A 157 -4.96 -12.88 16.23
C THR A 157 -3.69 -13.04 15.40
N MET A 158 -2.61 -13.55 16.05
CA MET A 158 -1.36 -13.87 15.37
C MET A 158 -1.54 -14.89 14.23
N ALA A 159 -2.54 -15.76 14.31
CA ALA A 159 -2.87 -16.69 13.24
C ALA A 159 -3.22 -16.00 11.93
N ASP A 160 -3.90 -14.85 11.99
CA ASP A 160 -4.27 -14.04 10.83
C ASP A 160 -3.05 -13.33 10.19
N VAL A 161 -1.94 -13.24 10.91
CA VAL A 161 -0.66 -12.75 10.40
C VAL A 161 0.17 -13.88 9.80
N VAL A 162 0.19 -15.03 10.47
CA VAL A 162 1.07 -16.16 10.13
C VAL A 162 0.56 -16.94 8.91
N TYR A 163 -0.77 -17.15 8.82
CA TYR A 163 -1.35 -17.93 7.72
C TYR A 163 -1.02 -17.35 6.33
N PRO A 164 -1.26 -16.05 6.06
CA PRO A 164 -0.94 -15.47 4.77
C PRO A 164 0.54 -15.54 4.40
N ILE A 165 1.45 -15.53 5.39
CA ILE A 165 2.88 -15.71 5.14
C ILE A 165 3.11 -17.13 4.60
N ALA A 166 2.67 -18.16 5.34
CA ALA A 166 2.80 -19.55 4.91
C ALA A 166 2.15 -19.78 3.54
N GLN A 167 0.92 -19.29 3.33
CA GLN A 167 0.18 -19.38 2.07
C GLN A 167 0.97 -18.77 0.89
N SER A 168 1.60 -17.61 1.11
CA SER A 168 2.37 -16.96 0.04
C SER A 168 3.57 -17.79 -0.38
N PHE A 169 4.26 -18.42 0.57
CA PHE A 169 5.37 -19.34 0.28
C PHE A 169 4.88 -20.63 -0.40
N GLU A 170 3.74 -21.18 0.02
CA GLU A 170 3.10 -22.33 -0.62
C GLU A 170 2.80 -22.05 -2.11
N ILE A 171 2.14 -20.94 -2.40
CA ILE A 171 1.79 -20.55 -3.77
C ILE A 171 3.05 -20.35 -4.63
N ALA A 172 4.15 -19.86 -4.04
CA ALA A 172 5.36 -19.53 -4.79
C ALA A 172 6.33 -20.71 -4.95
N PHE A 173 6.39 -21.64 -4.00
CA PHE A 173 7.46 -22.66 -3.92
C PHE A 173 6.97 -24.10 -3.89
N ASP A 174 5.70 -24.39 -3.56
CA ASP A 174 5.14 -25.72 -3.78
C ASP A 174 4.92 -25.94 -5.27
N GLU A 175 5.65 -26.89 -5.87
CA GLU A 175 5.63 -27.14 -7.31
C GLU A 175 4.24 -27.51 -7.82
N ALA A 176 3.43 -28.25 -7.03
CA ALA A 176 2.08 -28.64 -7.42
C ALA A 176 1.14 -27.43 -7.45
N LYS A 177 1.25 -26.53 -6.46
CA LYS A 177 0.46 -25.29 -6.40
C LYS A 177 0.88 -24.31 -7.49
N VAL A 178 2.18 -24.18 -7.76
CA VAL A 178 2.72 -23.36 -8.87
C VAL A 178 2.20 -23.86 -10.22
N GLN A 179 2.06 -25.17 -10.42
CA GLN A 179 1.48 -25.71 -11.64
C GLN A 179 -0.01 -25.37 -11.79
N ILE A 180 -0.72 -25.14 -10.70
CA ILE A 180 -2.13 -24.74 -10.72
C ILE A 180 -2.27 -23.23 -10.94
N GLU A 181 -1.60 -22.44 -10.12
CA GLU A 181 -1.61 -20.98 -10.14
C GLU A 181 -0.25 -20.42 -10.60
N THR A 182 0.14 -20.78 -11.82
CA THR A 182 1.46 -20.47 -12.38
C THR A 182 1.76 -18.95 -12.39
N ALA A 183 0.77 -18.14 -12.72
CA ALA A 183 0.95 -16.68 -12.76
C ALA A 183 1.30 -16.11 -11.38
N LEU A 184 0.59 -16.53 -10.32
CA LEU A 184 0.87 -16.12 -8.95
C LEU A 184 2.23 -16.63 -8.48
N GLY A 185 2.52 -17.91 -8.69
CA GLY A 185 3.79 -18.52 -8.27
C GLY A 185 4.99 -17.79 -8.87
N ILE A 186 4.98 -17.53 -10.19
CA ILE A 186 6.08 -16.85 -10.87
C ILE A 186 6.23 -15.38 -10.42
N THR A 187 5.13 -14.67 -10.24
CA THR A 187 5.16 -13.24 -9.88
C THR A 187 5.54 -13.00 -8.42
N SER A 188 5.16 -13.92 -7.52
CA SER A 188 5.45 -13.79 -6.07
C SER A 188 6.87 -14.23 -5.71
N ARG A 189 7.46 -15.18 -6.43
CA ARG A 189 8.75 -15.78 -6.10
C ARG A 189 9.88 -14.77 -5.93
N PRO A 190 10.12 -13.79 -6.83
CA PRO A 190 11.23 -12.84 -6.66
C PRO A 190 11.09 -11.97 -5.41
N LEU A 191 9.87 -11.68 -4.97
CA LEU A 191 9.59 -10.96 -3.72
C LEU A 191 9.95 -11.84 -2.52
N LEU A 192 9.51 -13.11 -2.53
CA LEU A 192 9.65 -14.01 -1.39
C LEU A 192 11.08 -14.55 -1.22
N GLU A 193 11.88 -14.60 -2.29
CA GLU A 193 13.30 -15.00 -2.23
C GLU A 193 14.18 -14.07 -1.37
N VAL A 194 13.75 -12.82 -1.17
CA VAL A 194 14.50 -11.89 -0.31
C VAL A 194 14.25 -12.13 1.18
N TYR A 195 13.14 -12.78 1.56
CA TYR A 195 12.87 -13.10 2.95
C TYR A 195 13.80 -14.21 3.44
N LYS A 196 14.39 -14.00 4.61
CA LYS A 196 15.33 -14.95 5.21
C LYS A 196 14.76 -15.63 6.43
N ALA A 197 13.96 -14.93 7.22
CA ALA A 197 13.32 -15.51 8.39
C ALA A 197 12.18 -14.64 8.93
N PHE A 198 11.34 -15.27 9.72
CA PHE A 198 10.32 -14.67 10.55
C PHE A 198 10.51 -15.10 11.99
N ARG A 199 10.19 -14.22 12.94
CA ARG A 199 10.25 -14.54 14.37
C ARG A 199 9.07 -13.91 15.09
N ILE A 200 8.30 -14.68 15.81
CA ILE A 200 7.31 -14.16 16.76
C ILE A 200 8.08 -13.76 18.02
N ALA A 201 8.35 -12.45 18.17
CA ALA A 201 9.14 -11.93 19.29
C ALA A 201 8.30 -11.74 20.55
N SER A 202 6.98 -11.56 20.41
CA SER A 202 6.01 -11.47 21.51
C SER A 202 4.62 -11.85 21.03
N GLY A 203 3.62 -11.81 21.91
CA GLY A 203 2.21 -12.05 21.54
C GLY A 203 1.65 -11.11 20.46
N THR A 204 2.26 -9.95 20.24
CA THR A 204 1.80 -8.96 19.25
C THR A 204 2.86 -8.59 18.20
N THR A 205 4.09 -9.10 18.36
CA THR A 205 5.25 -8.60 17.60
C THR A 205 5.85 -9.68 16.71
N VAL A 206 6.06 -9.34 15.44
CA VAL A 206 6.75 -10.18 14.46
C VAL A 206 7.97 -9.44 13.92
N GLU A 207 9.12 -10.10 13.95
CA GLU A 207 10.34 -9.68 13.27
C GLU A 207 10.43 -10.36 11.91
N VAL A 208 10.74 -9.59 10.90
CA VAL A 208 10.93 -10.06 9.52
C VAL A 208 12.36 -9.73 9.10
N TYR A 209 13.11 -10.75 8.72
CA TYR A 209 14.49 -10.65 8.27
C TYR A 209 14.56 -10.82 6.76
N LEU A 210 15.23 -9.87 6.06
CA LEU A 210 15.25 -9.87 4.59
C LEU A 210 16.59 -9.38 4.01
N ASN A 211 16.93 -9.89 2.84
CA ASN A 211 18.06 -9.41 2.03
C ASN A 211 17.58 -8.32 1.08
N TYR A 212 17.13 -7.22 1.66
CA TYR A 212 16.69 -6.03 0.94
C TYR A 212 17.14 -4.77 1.67
N TRP A 213 17.65 -3.81 0.93
CA TRP A 213 18.04 -2.50 1.42
C TRP A 213 17.46 -1.40 0.55
N HIS A 214 17.12 -0.30 1.19
CA HIS A 214 16.71 0.93 0.53
C HIS A 214 17.20 2.12 1.37
N PHE A 215 17.63 3.22 0.73
CA PHE A 215 18.10 4.41 1.44
C PHE A 215 16.98 5.08 2.28
N GLU A 216 15.73 5.00 1.83
CA GLU A 216 14.55 5.37 2.61
C GLU A 216 14.03 4.12 3.32
N GLN A 217 14.18 4.06 4.65
CA GLN A 217 13.87 2.86 5.45
C GLN A 217 12.39 2.46 5.43
N ALA A 218 11.49 3.41 5.20
CA ALA A 218 10.06 3.13 5.10
C ALA A 218 9.74 2.14 3.97
N TYR A 219 10.51 2.15 2.86
CA TYR A 219 10.36 1.17 1.79
C TYR A 219 10.83 -0.23 2.21
N ILE A 220 11.81 -0.34 3.11
CA ILE A 220 12.20 -1.64 3.68
C ILE A 220 11.01 -2.21 4.47
N ALA A 221 10.35 -1.40 5.29
CA ALA A 221 9.17 -1.81 6.05
C ALA A 221 7.98 -2.19 5.14
N SER A 222 7.73 -1.41 4.11
CA SER A 222 6.68 -1.73 3.14
C SER A 222 6.95 -3.06 2.43
N TYR A 223 8.21 -3.31 2.08
CA TYR A 223 8.62 -4.56 1.41
C TYR A 223 8.53 -5.77 2.34
N ALA A 224 8.80 -5.58 3.63
CA ALA A 224 8.73 -6.60 4.65
C ALA A 224 7.31 -6.90 5.14
N SER A 225 6.33 -6.04 4.82
CA SER A 225 4.97 -6.17 5.34
C SER A 225 4.23 -7.35 4.69
N PRO A 226 3.73 -8.30 5.48
CA PRO A 226 2.93 -9.40 4.98
C PRO A 226 1.67 -8.88 4.27
N SER A 227 1.36 -9.41 3.10
CA SER A 227 0.29 -8.92 2.23
C SER A 227 -1.11 -9.40 2.60
N GLY A 228 -1.32 -10.22 3.60
CA GLY A 228 -2.55 -10.98 3.75
C GLY A 228 -3.48 -10.65 4.92
N VAL A 229 -3.13 -9.68 5.78
CA VAL A 229 -3.96 -9.36 6.99
C VAL A 229 -5.30 -8.67 6.65
N GLY A 230 -5.70 -8.68 5.40
CA GLY A 230 -6.99 -8.14 4.94
C GLY A 230 -8.13 -9.14 4.87
N THR A 231 -7.85 -10.45 5.07
CA THR A 231 -8.86 -11.53 5.02
C THR A 231 -8.55 -12.53 6.13
N PRO A 232 -9.56 -13.00 6.89
CA PRO A 232 -9.34 -13.94 7.97
C PRO A 232 -8.83 -15.29 7.46
N TRP A 233 -7.95 -15.93 8.24
CA TRP A 233 -7.24 -17.13 7.83
C TRP A 233 -8.16 -18.30 7.46
N GLU A 234 -9.29 -18.44 8.12
CA GLU A 234 -10.25 -19.52 7.86
C GLU A 234 -10.90 -19.40 6.47
N LEU A 235 -11.11 -18.20 5.97
CA LEU A 235 -11.58 -17.98 4.60
C LEU A 235 -10.46 -18.22 3.59
N LEU A 236 -9.22 -17.78 3.87
CA LEU A 236 -8.08 -18.06 3.01
C LEU A 236 -7.84 -19.57 2.87
N PHE A 237 -7.90 -20.30 4.00
CA PHE A 237 -7.74 -21.75 4.00
C PHE A 237 -8.85 -22.48 3.23
N ALA A 238 -10.10 -22.03 3.38
CA ALA A 238 -11.21 -22.58 2.60
C ALA A 238 -11.09 -22.27 1.10
N MET A 239 -10.55 -21.11 0.73
CA MET A 239 -10.26 -20.78 -0.67
C MET A 239 -9.13 -21.64 -1.24
N ASP A 240 -8.08 -21.90 -0.45
CA ASP A 240 -7.00 -22.81 -0.83
C ASP A 240 -7.52 -24.22 -1.12
N ASP A 241 -8.45 -24.71 -0.32
CA ASP A 241 -9.10 -26.02 -0.53
C ASP A 241 -9.87 -26.07 -1.87
N VAL A 242 -10.63 -25.02 -2.17
CA VAL A 242 -11.36 -24.91 -3.44
C VAL A 242 -10.42 -24.89 -4.64
N VAL A 243 -9.27 -24.18 -4.53
CA VAL A 243 -8.33 -23.99 -5.64
C VAL A 243 -7.38 -25.18 -5.78
N PHE A 244 -6.74 -25.60 -4.69
CA PHE A 244 -5.64 -26.56 -4.76
C PHE A 244 -6.06 -28.02 -4.54
N ASN A 245 -7.08 -28.29 -3.70
CA ASN A 245 -7.52 -29.62 -3.40
C ASN A 245 -8.72 -30.04 -4.27
N LYS A 246 -9.82 -29.29 -4.21
CA LYS A 246 -11.05 -29.60 -4.94
C LYS A 246 -10.98 -29.24 -6.42
N ARG A 247 -10.11 -28.30 -6.80
CA ARG A 247 -9.95 -27.86 -8.21
C ARG A 247 -11.24 -27.35 -8.83
N THR A 248 -12.11 -26.72 -8.05
CA THR A 248 -13.43 -26.22 -8.49
C THR A 248 -13.49 -24.71 -8.64
N GLY A 249 -12.36 -24.01 -8.42
CA GLY A 249 -12.18 -22.59 -8.61
C GLY A 249 -10.73 -22.26 -8.88
N ALA A 250 -10.44 -21.01 -9.20
CA ALA A 250 -9.09 -20.50 -9.44
C ALA A 250 -8.90 -19.13 -8.79
N TYR A 251 -7.65 -18.79 -8.48
CA TYR A 251 -7.27 -17.46 -8.00
C TYR A 251 -7.07 -16.45 -9.11
N THR A 252 -6.67 -16.92 -10.31
CA THR A 252 -6.39 -16.04 -11.45
C THR A 252 -7.30 -16.35 -12.65
N ASP A 253 -7.51 -15.36 -13.50
CA ASP A 253 -8.27 -15.49 -14.73
C ASP A 253 -7.62 -16.50 -15.70
N THR A 254 -6.29 -16.52 -15.74
CA THR A 254 -5.52 -17.45 -16.59
C THR A 254 -5.70 -18.89 -16.15
N SER A 255 -5.68 -19.17 -14.85
CA SER A 255 -5.95 -20.51 -14.31
C SER A 255 -7.42 -20.88 -14.45
N ALA A 256 -8.34 -19.96 -14.22
CA ALA A 256 -9.77 -20.14 -14.43
C ALA A 256 -10.08 -20.57 -15.88
N ALA A 257 -9.51 -19.85 -16.85
CA ALA A 257 -9.65 -20.19 -18.27
C ALA A 257 -9.00 -21.54 -18.61
N ARG A 258 -7.79 -21.80 -18.08
CA ARG A 258 -7.04 -23.05 -18.34
C ARG A 258 -7.79 -24.29 -17.85
N PHE A 259 -8.41 -24.23 -16.68
CA PHE A 259 -9.08 -25.37 -16.06
C PHE A 259 -10.59 -25.36 -16.24
N SER A 260 -11.16 -24.35 -16.91
CA SER A 260 -12.60 -24.18 -17.12
C SER A 260 -13.38 -24.17 -15.79
N VAL A 261 -12.89 -23.42 -14.83
CA VAL A 261 -13.49 -23.21 -13.50
C VAL A 261 -13.70 -21.70 -13.25
N PRO A 262 -14.55 -21.31 -12.28
CA PRO A 262 -14.69 -19.90 -11.93
C PRO A 262 -13.37 -19.26 -11.45
N TRP A 263 -13.13 -18.03 -11.88
CA TRP A 263 -12.22 -17.13 -11.17
C TRP A 263 -12.96 -16.64 -9.94
N ILE A 264 -12.65 -17.20 -8.76
CA ILE A 264 -13.41 -17.04 -7.52
C ILE A 264 -13.64 -15.56 -7.19
N SER A 265 -14.90 -15.19 -6.98
CA SER A 265 -15.32 -13.86 -6.57
C SER A 265 -16.18 -13.94 -5.31
N LEU A 266 -15.71 -13.37 -4.19
CA LEU A 266 -16.42 -13.44 -2.90
C LEU A 266 -17.71 -12.59 -2.84
N VAL A 267 -17.96 -11.71 -3.85
CA VAL A 267 -19.23 -10.97 -4.01
C VAL A 267 -20.23 -11.70 -4.90
N THR A 268 -19.83 -12.82 -5.52
CA THR A 268 -20.71 -13.64 -6.35
C THR A 268 -21.22 -14.81 -5.51
N GLU A 269 -22.53 -14.90 -5.32
CA GLU A 269 -23.14 -15.92 -4.43
C GLU A 269 -22.74 -17.36 -4.81
N SER A 270 -22.69 -17.70 -6.11
CA SER A 270 -22.27 -19.02 -6.57
C SER A 270 -20.88 -19.39 -6.13
N ASP A 271 -19.94 -18.46 -6.23
CA ASP A 271 -18.53 -18.68 -5.90
C ASP A 271 -18.31 -18.66 -4.39
N ALA A 272 -18.98 -17.73 -3.69
CA ALA A 272 -19.00 -17.72 -2.22
C ALA A 272 -19.51 -19.06 -1.65
N ARG A 273 -20.53 -19.68 -2.29
CA ARG A 273 -21.02 -21.02 -1.91
C ARG A 273 -20.00 -22.14 -2.16
N LEU A 274 -19.09 -22.00 -3.16
CA LEU A 274 -17.99 -22.97 -3.30
C LEU A 274 -17.07 -22.93 -2.10
N VAL A 275 -16.67 -21.72 -1.67
CA VAL A 275 -15.81 -21.52 -0.50
C VAL A 275 -16.55 -21.95 0.79
N LEU A 276 -17.83 -21.59 0.92
CA LEU A 276 -18.65 -21.94 2.09
C LEU A 276 -18.71 -23.47 2.33
N ARG A 277 -18.79 -24.28 1.27
CA ARG A 277 -18.75 -25.75 1.43
C ARG A 277 -17.48 -26.22 2.10
N SER A 278 -16.32 -25.66 1.75
CA SER A 278 -15.06 -25.99 2.44
C SER A 278 -15.07 -25.51 3.89
N VAL A 279 -15.60 -24.32 4.16
CA VAL A 279 -15.80 -23.82 5.55
C VAL A 279 -16.65 -24.80 6.37
N GLN A 280 -17.76 -25.29 5.82
CA GLN A 280 -18.68 -26.23 6.50
C GLN A 280 -18.03 -27.61 6.75
N GLU A 281 -17.27 -28.12 5.79
CA GLU A 281 -16.51 -29.36 5.96
C GLU A 281 -15.46 -29.22 7.05
N PHE A 282 -14.74 -28.09 7.10
CA PHE A 282 -13.73 -27.80 8.11
C PHE A 282 -14.35 -27.58 9.49
N ALA A 283 -15.49 -26.92 9.59
CA ALA A 283 -16.25 -26.79 10.84
C ALA A 283 -16.61 -28.15 11.43
N GLY A 284 -17.15 -29.05 10.61
CA GLY A 284 -17.55 -30.41 11.04
C GLY A 284 -16.38 -31.27 11.53
N ALA A 285 -15.17 -31.02 11.04
CA ALA A 285 -13.97 -31.80 11.39
C ALA A 285 -13.01 -31.02 12.32
N SER A 286 -13.29 -29.77 12.68
CA SER A 286 -12.38 -28.84 13.39
C SER A 286 -10.99 -28.79 12.74
N THR A 287 -10.95 -28.72 11.40
CA THR A 287 -9.73 -28.86 10.59
C THR A 287 -8.83 -27.64 10.76
N LEU A 288 -7.56 -27.87 10.97
CA LEU A 288 -6.50 -26.85 10.97
C LEU A 288 -5.59 -27.00 9.74
N PRO A 289 -5.07 -25.92 9.18
CA PRO A 289 -4.05 -25.99 8.16
C PRO A 289 -2.79 -26.65 8.70
N LYS A 290 -2.30 -27.67 7.99
CA LYS A 290 -1.19 -28.51 8.42
C LYS A 290 0.07 -27.67 8.66
N GLY A 291 0.66 -27.80 9.86
CA GLY A 291 1.93 -27.19 10.24
C GLY A 291 1.92 -25.67 10.42
N VAL A 292 0.91 -24.95 9.90
CA VAL A 292 0.93 -23.48 9.85
C VAL A 292 0.88 -22.85 11.24
N PHE A 293 0.05 -23.38 12.12
CA PHE A 293 -0.17 -22.82 13.45
C PHE A 293 0.68 -23.46 14.54
N GLU A 294 1.73 -24.19 14.18
CA GLU A 294 2.71 -24.73 15.11
C GLU A 294 4.09 -24.12 14.85
N ILE A 295 4.48 -23.14 15.65
CA ILE A 295 5.78 -22.45 15.53
C ILE A 295 6.58 -22.70 16.81
N ASN A 296 7.79 -23.25 16.67
CA ASN A 296 8.67 -23.52 17.78
C ASN A 296 7.98 -24.34 18.91
N ARG A 297 7.13 -25.31 18.53
CA ARG A 297 6.32 -26.16 19.43
C ARG A 297 5.24 -25.40 20.20
N THR A 298 4.87 -24.20 19.75
CA THR A 298 3.78 -23.40 20.31
C THR A 298 2.63 -23.41 19.32
N ALA A 299 1.46 -23.89 19.74
CA ALA A 299 0.24 -23.85 18.97
C ALA A 299 -0.38 -22.42 19.06
N LEU A 300 -0.73 -21.85 17.92
CA LEU A 300 -1.37 -20.53 17.82
C LEU A 300 -2.90 -20.60 17.79
N VAL A 301 -3.46 -21.74 17.40
CA VAL A 301 -4.91 -21.97 17.28
C VAL A 301 -5.23 -23.37 17.78
N THR A 302 -6.30 -23.49 18.57
CA THR A 302 -6.86 -24.79 18.95
C THR A 302 -7.94 -25.24 17.96
N PRO A 303 -8.26 -26.57 17.90
CA PRO A 303 -9.37 -27.05 17.08
C PRO A 303 -10.73 -26.40 17.42
N GLU A 304 -10.96 -26.11 18.69
CA GLU A 304 -12.19 -25.47 19.17
C GLU A 304 -12.30 -24.01 18.69
N GLU A 305 -11.18 -23.26 18.72
CA GLU A 305 -11.12 -21.90 18.19
C GLU A 305 -11.34 -21.91 16.67
N ALA A 306 -10.76 -22.86 15.96
CA ALA A 306 -10.96 -23.01 14.53
C ALA A 306 -12.43 -23.29 14.19
N ALA A 307 -13.07 -24.22 14.89
CA ALA A 307 -14.48 -24.55 14.71
C ALA A 307 -15.36 -23.29 14.92
N ALA A 308 -15.11 -22.53 15.98
CA ALA A 308 -15.86 -21.29 16.26
C ALA A 308 -15.71 -20.24 15.13
N ARG A 309 -14.52 -20.13 14.51
CA ARG A 309 -14.27 -19.21 13.40
C ARG A 309 -15.00 -19.67 12.13
N TYR A 310 -15.02 -20.96 11.82
CA TYR A 310 -15.80 -21.49 10.70
C TYR A 310 -17.30 -21.29 10.88
N GLU A 311 -17.82 -21.48 12.08
CA GLU A 311 -19.24 -21.20 12.40
C GLU A 311 -19.57 -19.72 12.26
N ALA A 312 -18.67 -18.83 12.62
CA ALA A 312 -18.85 -17.39 12.38
C ALA A 312 -18.92 -17.07 10.88
N CYS A 313 -18.12 -17.72 10.02
CA CYS A 313 -18.22 -17.59 8.57
C CYS A 313 -19.57 -18.09 8.03
N ASN A 314 -20.07 -19.23 8.54
CA ASN A 314 -21.39 -19.75 8.18
C ASN A 314 -22.48 -18.72 8.52
N ALA A 315 -22.52 -18.22 9.75
CA ALA A 315 -23.47 -17.22 10.20
C ALA A 315 -23.40 -15.92 9.38
N TRP A 316 -22.18 -15.48 9.03
CA TRP A 316 -21.98 -14.32 8.17
C TRP A 316 -22.58 -14.51 6.78
N PHE A 317 -22.33 -15.66 6.17
CA PHE A 317 -22.92 -15.97 4.86
C PHE A 317 -24.45 -16.06 4.91
N GLU A 318 -25.02 -16.67 5.94
CA GLU A 318 -26.48 -16.72 6.13
C GLU A 318 -27.11 -15.33 6.23
N ALA A 319 -26.40 -14.38 6.86
CA ALA A 319 -26.87 -13.02 7.03
C ALA A 319 -26.72 -12.15 5.77
N THR A 320 -25.67 -12.38 4.96
CA THR A 320 -25.28 -11.48 3.87
C THR A 320 -25.33 -12.06 2.49
N ASN A 321 -25.35 -13.39 2.35
CA ASN A 321 -25.11 -14.17 1.10
C ASN A 321 -23.77 -13.91 0.44
N LEU A 322 -22.80 -13.32 1.17
CA LEU A 322 -21.47 -12.93 0.71
C LEU A 322 -20.41 -13.46 1.69
N LEU A 323 -19.19 -13.66 1.19
CA LEU A 323 -18.01 -13.99 2.03
C LEU A 323 -16.98 -12.86 2.05
N VAL A 324 -17.40 -11.64 1.79
CA VAL A 324 -16.54 -10.45 1.92
C VAL A 324 -16.45 -10.07 3.38
N VAL A 325 -15.33 -10.40 3.99
CA VAL A 325 -15.04 -10.11 5.40
C VAL A 325 -13.77 -9.28 5.47
N GLY A 326 -13.81 -8.18 6.17
CA GLY A 326 -12.68 -7.28 6.40
C GLY A 326 -12.47 -6.95 7.87
N ASN A 327 -11.56 -6.02 8.12
CA ASN A 327 -11.18 -5.53 9.45
C ASN A 327 -11.24 -3.99 9.56
N GLY A 328 -11.72 -3.32 8.52
CA GLY A 328 -11.79 -1.87 8.43
C GLY A 328 -13.08 -1.28 9.01
N PRO A 329 -13.28 0.05 8.86
CA PRO A 329 -14.39 0.76 9.50
C PRO A 329 -15.74 0.61 8.80
N PHE A 330 -15.80 -0.14 7.70
CA PHE A 330 -17.03 -0.40 6.95
C PHE A 330 -17.21 -1.87 6.62
N THR A 331 -18.47 -2.33 6.57
CA THR A 331 -18.86 -3.63 6.02
C THR A 331 -19.60 -3.45 4.70
N LEU A 332 -19.50 -4.41 3.79
CA LEU A 332 -20.34 -4.48 2.60
C LEU A 332 -21.69 -5.09 3.01
N SER A 333 -22.69 -4.23 3.22
CA SER A 333 -24.01 -4.65 3.70
C SER A 333 -24.99 -5.01 2.57
N ARG A 334 -24.76 -4.48 1.37
CA ARG A 334 -25.54 -4.82 0.19
C ARG A 334 -24.68 -4.73 -1.06
N TYR A 335 -24.78 -5.74 -1.91
CA TYR A 335 -24.21 -5.77 -3.24
C TYR A 335 -25.26 -6.22 -4.24
N ASP A 336 -25.66 -5.33 -5.15
CA ASP A 336 -26.76 -5.55 -6.09
C ASP A 336 -26.28 -5.31 -7.54
N PRO A 337 -25.84 -6.36 -8.22
CA PRO A 337 -25.38 -6.27 -9.60
C PRO A 337 -26.43 -5.71 -10.57
N ALA A 338 -27.70 -6.08 -10.40
CA ALA A 338 -28.78 -5.67 -11.31
C ALA A 338 -29.09 -4.16 -11.17
N ALA A 339 -29.01 -3.64 -9.96
CA ALA A 339 -29.21 -2.21 -9.68
C ALA A 339 -27.92 -1.38 -9.86
N GLN A 340 -26.78 -2.00 -10.15
CA GLN A 340 -25.46 -1.34 -10.14
C GLN A 340 -25.22 -0.59 -8.82
N PHE A 341 -25.49 -1.26 -7.69
CA PHE A 341 -25.50 -0.63 -6.40
C PHE A 341 -24.71 -1.45 -5.36
N ALA A 342 -23.88 -0.76 -4.57
CA ALA A 342 -23.23 -1.32 -3.39
C ALA A 342 -23.44 -0.38 -2.20
N GLN A 343 -23.66 -0.94 -1.02
CA GLN A 343 -23.80 -0.21 0.22
C GLN A 343 -22.73 -0.65 1.21
N LEU A 344 -22.05 0.32 1.76
CA LEU A 344 -21.12 0.16 2.86
C LEU A 344 -21.75 0.74 4.11
N ASP A 345 -21.90 -0.05 5.16
CA ASP A 345 -22.35 0.42 6.46
C ASP A 345 -21.18 0.54 7.42
N ALA A 346 -21.26 1.55 8.28
CA ALA A 346 -20.24 1.80 9.27
C ALA A 346 -20.14 0.63 10.28
N PHE A 347 -18.97 0.05 10.38
CA PHE A 347 -18.63 -0.97 11.37
C PHE A 347 -18.02 -0.29 12.60
N ARG A 348 -18.61 -0.54 13.76
CA ARG A 348 -18.21 0.07 15.04
C ARG A 348 -17.86 -1.01 16.06
N ALA A 349 -16.87 -1.85 15.71
CA ALA A 349 -16.36 -2.86 16.64
C ALA A 349 -15.74 -2.20 17.87
N GLU A 350 -15.97 -2.79 19.03
CA GLU A 350 -15.21 -2.47 20.23
C GLU A 350 -13.72 -2.73 19.98
N GLY A 351 -12.86 -1.81 20.41
CA GLY A 351 -11.42 -1.90 20.22
C GLY A 351 -10.91 -1.51 18.81
N TYR A 352 -11.78 -1.05 17.88
CA TYR A 352 -11.30 -0.49 16.62
C TYR A 352 -10.46 0.77 16.88
N PRO A 353 -9.19 0.84 16.41
CA PRO A 353 -8.22 1.80 16.92
C PRO A 353 -8.31 3.20 16.31
N PHE A 354 -9.16 3.41 15.31
CA PHE A 354 -9.28 4.70 14.62
C PHE A 354 -10.65 5.32 14.77
N THR A 355 -10.68 6.65 14.78
CA THR A 355 -11.88 7.49 14.70
C THR A 355 -11.96 8.14 13.31
N ALA A 356 -13.06 8.82 13.00
CA ALA A 356 -13.17 9.55 11.74
C ALA A 356 -12.10 10.65 11.60
N ASP A 357 -11.64 11.23 12.71
CA ASP A 357 -10.64 12.30 12.70
C ASP A 357 -9.24 11.80 12.27
N ASP A 358 -8.93 10.53 12.50
CA ASP A 358 -7.67 9.92 12.05
C ASP A 358 -7.54 9.84 10.51
N PHE A 359 -8.68 9.99 9.80
CA PHE A 359 -8.73 9.97 8.33
C PHE A 359 -8.84 11.35 7.70
N LYS A 360 -8.93 12.43 8.50
CA LYS A 360 -9.09 13.82 8.03
C LYS A 360 -7.73 14.47 7.83
N LEU A 361 -7.08 14.18 6.71
CA LEU A 361 -5.78 14.79 6.38
C LEU A 361 -5.94 16.14 5.65
N GLY A 362 -7.14 16.43 5.17
CA GLY A 362 -7.43 17.66 4.44
C GLY A 362 -6.99 17.65 2.98
N PRO A 363 -7.04 18.83 2.31
CA PRO A 363 -6.59 18.96 0.94
C PRO A 363 -5.07 18.80 0.85
N ALA A 364 -4.60 18.30 -0.31
CA ALA A 364 -3.18 18.16 -0.57
C ALA A 364 -2.49 19.52 -0.44
N PRO A 365 -1.45 19.63 0.39
CA PRO A 365 -0.67 20.84 0.49
C PRO A 365 0.04 21.12 -0.86
N ARG A 366 0.33 22.39 -1.13
CA ARG A 366 0.97 22.79 -2.39
C ARG A 366 2.29 23.49 -2.12
N LEU A 367 3.25 23.23 -3.00
CA LEU A 367 4.49 23.96 -3.11
C LEU A 367 4.35 24.99 -4.24
N THR A 368 4.71 26.23 -3.98
CA THR A 368 4.62 27.32 -4.98
C THR A 368 5.85 28.20 -4.93
N ILE A 369 6.30 28.69 -6.08
CA ILE A 369 7.31 29.74 -6.20
C ILE A 369 6.57 31.03 -6.52
N ASP A 370 6.78 32.08 -5.72
CA ASP A 370 6.22 33.40 -6.03
C ASP A 370 6.83 33.96 -7.32
N PRO A 371 6.11 34.80 -8.07
CA PRO A 371 6.62 35.39 -9.30
C PRO A 371 7.95 36.09 -9.10
N VAL A 372 8.97 35.68 -9.84
CA VAL A 372 10.31 36.23 -9.77
C VAL A 372 10.49 37.31 -10.80
N THR A 373 10.89 38.51 -10.36
CA THR A 373 11.29 39.57 -11.26
C THR A 373 12.73 39.35 -11.75
N PRO A 374 12.96 39.25 -13.07
CA PRO A 374 14.30 39.08 -13.60
C PRO A 374 15.22 40.22 -13.21
N PRO A 375 16.47 39.99 -12.80
CA PRO A 375 17.43 41.07 -12.58
C PRO A 375 17.85 41.70 -13.91
N ALA A 376 18.15 42.98 -13.89
CA ALA A 376 18.88 43.63 -14.97
C ALA A 376 20.36 43.32 -14.77
N VAL A 377 20.99 42.62 -15.75
CA VAL A 377 22.38 42.17 -15.67
C VAL A 377 23.20 42.81 -16.79
N ALA A 378 24.24 43.55 -16.42
CA ALA A 378 25.24 44.02 -17.40
C ALA A 378 26.30 42.91 -17.64
N LEU A 379 26.99 42.97 -18.77
CA LEU A 379 28.02 41.99 -19.09
C LEU A 379 29.12 41.96 -18.05
N GLY A 380 29.37 40.78 -17.51
CA GLY A 380 30.35 40.53 -16.42
C GLY A 380 29.86 40.78 -15.01
N ASP A 381 28.63 41.27 -14.83
CA ASP A 381 28.06 41.45 -13.51
C ASP A 381 27.63 40.10 -12.86
N PRO A 382 27.67 40.00 -11.53
CA PRO A 382 27.14 38.85 -10.82
C PRO A 382 25.63 38.70 -11.09
N ILE A 383 25.19 37.48 -11.34
CA ILE A 383 23.76 37.16 -11.43
C ILE A 383 23.28 36.64 -10.07
N SER A 384 22.45 37.45 -9.42
CA SER A 384 21.84 37.05 -8.15
C SER A 384 20.40 37.51 -8.07
N LEU A 385 19.57 36.65 -7.44
CA LEU A 385 18.15 36.96 -7.22
C LEU A 385 17.65 36.26 -5.95
N GLN A 386 16.61 36.83 -5.36
CA GLN A 386 15.88 36.24 -4.27
C GLN A 386 14.60 35.58 -4.77
N VAL A 387 14.34 34.39 -4.27
CA VAL A 387 13.18 33.57 -4.64
C VAL A 387 12.42 33.22 -3.38
N LYS A 388 11.13 33.53 -3.36
CA LYS A 388 10.23 33.10 -2.29
C LYS A 388 9.55 31.82 -2.71
N VAL A 389 9.67 30.80 -1.86
CA VAL A 389 8.97 29.51 -2.01
C VAL A 389 8.03 29.33 -0.82
N ASN A 390 6.80 28.97 -1.07
CA ASN A 390 5.79 28.69 -0.05
C ASN A 390 5.39 27.22 -0.12
N GLY A 391 5.32 26.56 1.04
CA GLY A 391 4.93 25.16 1.14
C GLY A 391 5.24 24.56 2.52
N PRO A 392 4.85 23.31 2.75
CA PRO A 392 5.14 22.61 4.00
C PRO A 392 6.56 22.02 3.99
N GLY A 393 7.02 21.59 5.19
CA GLY A 393 8.26 20.83 5.37
C GLY A 393 9.54 21.63 5.16
N VAL A 394 10.64 20.89 5.02
CA VAL A 394 11.95 21.45 4.69
C VAL A 394 12.04 21.62 3.17
N ILE A 395 12.11 22.87 2.74
CA ILE A 395 12.14 23.23 1.33
C ILE A 395 13.57 23.33 0.85
N SER A 396 13.84 22.87 -0.37
CA SER A 396 15.07 23.11 -1.12
C SER A 396 14.75 23.72 -2.49
N LEU A 397 15.65 24.57 -2.97
CA LEU A 397 15.52 25.21 -4.28
C LEU A 397 16.78 24.95 -5.10
N GLN A 398 16.61 24.29 -6.23
CA GLN A 398 17.66 24.08 -7.23
C GLN A 398 17.47 25.06 -8.39
N TYR A 399 18.57 25.40 -9.06
CA TYR A 399 18.51 26.20 -10.29
C TYR A 399 19.38 25.61 -11.39
N THR A 400 18.97 25.88 -12.64
CA THR A 400 19.71 25.52 -13.84
C THR A 400 19.67 26.72 -14.80
N LEU A 401 20.84 27.27 -15.15
CA LEU A 401 20.97 28.30 -16.16
C LEU A 401 21.23 27.65 -17.52
N ILE A 402 20.46 28.03 -18.52
CA ILE A 402 20.54 27.49 -19.89
C ILE A 402 20.78 28.63 -20.86
N ASP A 403 21.67 28.40 -21.82
CA ASP A 403 21.76 29.18 -23.06
C ASP A 403 20.82 28.55 -24.10
N PRO A 404 19.66 29.19 -24.38
CA PRO A 404 18.70 28.65 -25.32
C PRO A 404 19.19 28.71 -26.78
N ALA A 405 20.13 29.61 -27.11
CA ALA A 405 20.67 29.74 -28.46
C ALA A 405 21.63 28.57 -28.77
N ALA A 406 22.42 28.16 -27.78
CA ALA A 406 23.29 26.98 -27.87
C ALA A 406 22.60 25.67 -27.53
N GLY A 407 21.42 25.72 -26.90
CA GLY A 407 20.75 24.54 -26.34
C GLY A 407 21.54 23.86 -25.21
N ALA A 408 22.38 24.59 -24.50
CA ALA A 408 23.35 24.07 -23.54
C ALA A 408 23.06 24.53 -22.11
N ILE A 409 23.27 23.62 -21.16
CA ILE A 409 23.29 23.97 -19.74
C ILE A 409 24.61 24.71 -19.46
N VAL A 410 24.49 25.93 -18.94
CA VAL A 410 25.62 26.77 -18.52
C VAL A 410 26.09 26.32 -17.13
N THR A 411 25.19 26.23 -16.18
CA THR A 411 25.46 25.80 -14.81
C THR A 411 24.21 25.28 -14.12
N THR A 412 24.41 24.47 -13.10
CA THR A 412 23.39 24.04 -12.15
C THR A 412 23.89 24.29 -10.73
N GLY A 413 22.99 24.54 -9.81
CA GLY A 413 23.35 24.72 -8.39
C GLY A 413 22.16 24.65 -7.46
N GLN A 414 22.47 24.73 -6.17
CA GLN A 414 21.47 24.81 -5.12
C GLN A 414 21.46 26.23 -4.55
N ALA A 415 20.27 26.80 -4.40
CA ALA A 415 20.11 28.11 -3.80
C ALA A 415 20.34 28.03 -2.29
N GLN A 416 20.90 29.10 -1.74
CA GLN A 416 21.13 29.21 -0.30
C GLN A 416 19.82 29.57 0.39
N ASP A 417 19.44 28.79 1.40
CA ASP A 417 18.29 29.13 2.26
C ASP A 417 18.64 30.36 3.11
N ALA A 418 17.82 31.39 3.01
CA ALA A 418 17.92 32.64 3.78
C ALA A 418 16.91 32.71 4.92
N GLY A 419 16.13 31.63 5.15
CA GLY A 419 15.12 31.52 6.18
C GLY A 419 13.76 32.04 5.74
N GLY A 420 12.70 31.54 6.41
CA GLY A 420 11.32 31.96 6.13
C GLY A 420 10.84 31.65 4.71
N GLY A 421 11.40 30.66 4.04
CA GLY A 421 11.09 30.27 2.66
C GLY A 421 11.72 31.20 1.60
N MET A 422 12.66 32.06 1.98
CA MET A 422 13.45 32.88 1.05
C MET A 422 14.73 32.14 0.67
N PHE A 423 15.06 32.14 -0.60
CA PHE A 423 16.26 31.52 -1.16
C PHE A 423 17.08 32.53 -1.96
N ASN A 424 18.39 32.54 -1.78
CA ASN A 424 19.32 33.31 -2.59
C ASN A 424 19.90 32.43 -3.69
N VAL A 425 19.57 32.74 -4.92
CA VAL A 425 20.19 32.17 -6.11
C VAL A 425 21.36 33.07 -6.49
N ALA A 426 22.56 32.52 -6.57
CA ALA A 426 23.74 33.25 -7.02
C ALA A 426 24.51 32.37 -8.02
N ILE A 427 24.72 32.92 -9.22
CA ILE A 427 25.58 32.30 -10.22
C ILE A 427 27.02 32.69 -9.91
N ASP A 428 27.93 31.71 -9.89
CA ASP A 428 29.35 31.94 -9.62
C ASP A 428 29.89 33.06 -10.55
N PRO A 429 30.50 34.11 -10.00
CA PRO A 429 31.08 35.19 -10.80
C PRO A 429 32.05 34.72 -11.89
N ALA A 430 32.79 33.63 -11.64
CA ALA A 430 33.66 33.04 -12.66
C ALA A 430 32.87 32.52 -13.87
N ILE A 431 31.68 31.97 -13.65
CA ILE A 431 30.77 31.54 -14.73
C ILE A 431 30.11 32.75 -15.38
N ALA A 432 29.59 33.68 -14.58
CA ALA A 432 28.93 34.90 -15.09
C ALA A 432 29.84 35.71 -16.01
N SER A 433 31.13 35.79 -15.71
CA SER A 433 32.13 36.50 -16.53
C SER A 433 32.41 35.86 -17.91
N THR A 434 32.01 34.60 -18.12
CA THR A 434 32.17 33.89 -19.41
C THR A 434 30.94 34.01 -20.34
N LEU A 435 29.84 34.59 -19.83
CA LEU A 435 28.61 34.72 -20.60
C LEU A 435 28.73 35.82 -21.65
N PHE A 436 28.01 35.68 -22.73
CA PHE A 436 27.89 36.69 -23.80
C PHE A 436 26.60 37.48 -23.65
N PRO A 437 26.52 38.71 -24.22
CA PRO A 437 25.25 39.42 -24.30
C PRO A 437 24.18 38.56 -24.99
N GLY A 438 23.00 38.47 -24.37
CA GLY A 438 21.91 37.66 -24.91
C GLY A 438 20.88 37.29 -23.87
N LEU A 439 19.96 36.43 -24.30
CA LEU A 439 18.88 35.90 -23.46
C LEU A 439 19.28 34.54 -22.91
N TYR A 440 19.23 34.41 -21.61
CA TYR A 440 19.41 33.15 -20.87
C TYR A 440 18.13 32.73 -20.16
N GLN A 441 17.97 31.45 -19.86
CA GLN A 441 16.84 30.93 -19.13
C GLN A 441 17.28 30.28 -17.82
N LEU A 442 16.78 30.81 -16.72
CA LEU A 442 16.99 30.23 -15.39
C LEU A 442 15.75 29.39 -15.03
N PHE A 443 15.95 28.10 -14.92
CA PHE A 443 14.95 27.17 -14.39
C PHE A 443 15.14 27.03 -12.89
N LEU A 444 14.06 27.25 -12.16
CA LEU A 444 13.96 27.09 -10.71
C LEU A 444 13.12 25.86 -10.41
N LEU A 445 13.62 24.96 -9.56
CA LEU A 445 12.95 23.75 -9.12
C LEU A 445 12.94 23.71 -7.60
N ALA A 446 11.78 23.91 -7.00
CA ALA A 446 11.59 23.74 -5.55
C ALA A 446 11.05 22.35 -5.24
N SER A 447 11.56 21.75 -4.18
CA SER A 447 11.12 20.48 -3.61
C SER A 447 10.98 20.57 -2.10
N SER A 448 10.21 19.67 -1.49
CA SER A 448 9.96 19.59 -0.05
C SER A 448 10.02 18.13 0.41
N ASP A 449 10.40 17.89 1.65
CA ASP A 449 10.35 16.57 2.28
C ASP A 449 8.93 16.15 2.73
N ALA A 450 7.98 17.10 2.76
CA ALA A 450 6.62 16.86 3.22
C ALA A 450 5.62 16.53 2.09
N ILE A 451 6.01 16.73 0.82
CA ILE A 451 5.15 16.43 -0.35
C ILE A 451 5.99 15.97 -1.54
N SER A 452 5.41 15.11 -2.39
CA SER A 452 6.07 14.63 -3.60
C SER A 452 5.96 15.62 -4.78
N GLN A 453 5.06 16.61 -4.69
CA GLN A 453 4.92 17.63 -5.72
C GLN A 453 6.10 18.60 -5.69
N VAL A 454 6.64 18.91 -6.85
CA VAL A 454 7.63 19.98 -7.05
C VAL A 454 6.97 21.22 -7.60
N ALA A 455 7.59 22.38 -7.38
CA ALA A 455 7.20 23.63 -8.04
C ALA A 455 8.32 24.08 -8.99
N GLU A 456 7.94 24.47 -10.18
CA GLU A 456 8.85 24.89 -11.24
C GLU A 456 8.53 26.31 -11.69
N GLN A 457 9.58 27.10 -11.96
CA GLN A 457 9.44 28.42 -12.59
C GLN A 457 10.61 28.66 -13.53
N ARG A 458 10.30 29.23 -14.68
CA ARG A 458 11.30 29.73 -15.63
C ARG A 458 11.38 31.24 -15.51
N VAL A 459 12.59 31.77 -15.44
CA VAL A 459 12.91 33.21 -15.41
C VAL A 459 13.84 33.52 -16.58
N ASP A 460 13.42 34.42 -17.47
CA ASP A 460 14.25 34.85 -18.58
C ASP A 460 15.20 35.97 -18.08
N ILE A 461 16.50 35.77 -18.24
CA ILE A 461 17.55 36.71 -17.82
C ILE A 461 18.18 37.32 -19.07
N SER A 462 18.10 38.62 -19.20
CA SER A 462 18.75 39.37 -20.28
C SER A 462 20.09 39.93 -19.81
N ILE A 463 21.17 39.55 -20.49
CA ILE A 463 22.50 40.12 -20.27
C ILE A 463 22.74 41.15 -21.33
N GLY A 464 22.83 42.43 -20.88
CA GLY A 464 23.09 43.60 -21.72
C GLY A 464 24.59 43.78 -22.01
N VAL A 465 24.90 44.66 -22.94
CA VAL A 465 26.26 45.10 -23.26
C VAL A 465 26.74 46.12 -22.22
#